data_21f7fbca7664a27daf982d90bc1d58e4
#
_entry.id   21f7fbca7664a27daf982d90bc1d58e4
#
_cell.length_a   1.000
_cell.length_b   1.000
_cell.length_c   1.000
_cell.angle_alpha   90.00
_cell.angle_beta   90.00
_cell.angle_gamma   90.00
#
_symmetry.space_group_name_H-M   'P 1'
#
loop_
_entity.id
_entity.type
_entity.pdbx_description
1 polymer ?
#
loop_
_entity_poly.entity_id
_entity_poly.type
_entity_poly.pdbx_seq_one_letter_code
_entity_poly.pdbx_strand_id
1 'polypeptide(L)'
;MAAGQPFDRRFRRAVRRRPSARTPAGGPTAAAARYPYDHPMGLRTLILAAGVGAGHNQAASAIEQALAELPDVDRAQRIDILETTNEAFQKLYDDGYFALVAEAPWVVGWGYDSQDSPFKLAPLVQWWDQLNTTSLVRQIRDYDPDLVICTHFLPARLVALMLARRQLRASLSVVTTDYDFQGLWLTTPFNHFFVARDEAAEHMASLGVPRDRILVSGIPVQPGLADQVDTAAIGERFGLDPELPIVLISAGASGGSYTLNIVRQVRRSEQRFQAVVVCGHSEQLRKDVDAAVSGTSERFRVLGYTTEMADLMRISSLFVGKPGGLSSSECMAAGLPMVIINPIPGQEVRNADFLVEEGAAVRCNYSTTVGYKIDTLLADPERLRAMAANARRIGRPDAGRTVAKAALEVLTQPLWISREAQKAMLSASEEGIPVADLPAERRLRTLTDPATGASLAVATEAQLRPLGVTSWSTSVRMPRKALRALRWQPDNLDLVVTGRWLLGGERSRIFGLT
;
A
#
# COMPACT_ATOMS: atom_id res chain seq x y z
N MET A 1 -52.80 16.38 24.62
CA MET A 1 -52.86 16.54 26.08
C MET A 1 -51.67 15.83 26.69
N ALA A 2 -50.97 16.58 27.52
CA ALA A 2 -49.96 16.25 28.50
C ALA A 2 -48.61 15.84 27.90
N ALA A 3 -47.59 16.49 28.08
CA ALA A 3 -46.96 17.43 28.99
C ALA A 3 -45.51 16.98 29.11
N GLY A 4 -44.64 17.89 28.75
CA GLY A 4 -43.19 17.74 28.82
C GLY A 4 -42.67 17.71 30.25
N GLN A 5 -41.51 17.14 30.41
CA GLN A 5 -40.65 17.43 31.57
C GLN A 5 -39.28 17.90 31.11
N PRO A 6 -38.65 18.84 31.81
CA PRO A 6 -37.47 19.54 31.36
C PRO A 6 -36.19 18.86 31.81
N PHE A 7 -35.20 18.92 30.92
CA PHE A 7 -33.82 18.49 31.16
C PHE A 7 -33.12 19.46 32.12
N ASP A 8 -32.63 18.94 33.21
CA ASP A 8 -32.01 19.65 34.33
C ASP A 8 -30.66 20.26 33.97
N ARG A 9 -30.60 21.58 34.07
CA ARG A 9 -29.38 22.41 33.93
C ARG A 9 -28.60 22.41 35.24
N ARG A 10 -27.74 21.44 35.49
CA ARG A 10 -26.74 21.53 36.57
C ARG A 10 -25.48 20.75 36.26
N PHE A 11 -24.62 21.30 35.44
CA PHE A 11 -23.15 21.01 35.49
C PHE A 11 -22.37 22.17 34.89
N ARG A 12 -22.46 23.34 35.55
CA ARG A 12 -21.46 24.41 35.40
C ARG A 12 -20.99 24.75 36.82
N ARG A 13 -19.77 24.30 37.18
CA ARG A 13 -18.84 24.98 38.12
C ARG A 13 -17.78 23.99 38.58
N ALA A 14 -16.57 24.15 38.06
CA ALA A 14 -15.34 24.10 38.86
C ALA A 14 -14.10 24.10 37.90
N VAL A 15 -13.82 25.21 37.24
CA VAL A 15 -12.45 25.50 36.80
C VAL A 15 -11.85 26.38 37.87
N ARG A 16 -11.14 25.78 38.84
CA ARG A 16 -10.25 26.50 39.75
C ARG A 16 -8.97 26.86 39.02
N ARG A 17 -8.72 28.16 38.91
CA ARG A 17 -7.44 28.74 38.54
C ARG A 17 -6.35 28.25 39.49
N ARG A 18 -5.28 27.67 38.96
CA ARG A 18 -4.01 27.48 39.68
C ARG A 18 -3.07 28.65 39.36
N PRO A 19 -2.27 29.08 40.33
CA PRO A 19 -1.43 30.26 40.18
C PRO A 19 -0.20 29.98 39.32
N SER A 20 0.26 31.03 38.64
CA SER A 20 1.48 31.11 37.86
C SER A 20 2.70 30.73 38.68
N ALA A 21 3.35 29.60 38.36
CA ALA A 21 4.69 29.29 38.84
C ALA A 21 5.71 29.82 37.83
N ARG A 22 6.69 30.55 38.36
CA ARG A 22 7.84 31.15 37.70
C ARG A 22 8.62 30.10 36.94
N THR A 23 8.98 30.39 35.71
CA THR A 23 9.94 29.68 34.88
C THR A 23 11.35 29.80 35.49
N PRO A 24 12.06 28.72 35.77
CA PRO A 24 13.48 28.78 35.90
C PRO A 24 14.13 28.79 34.52
N ALA A 25 15.01 29.72 34.31
CA ALA A 25 15.87 29.81 33.14
C ALA A 25 16.89 28.66 33.15
N GLY A 26 17.14 28.07 31.98
CA GLY A 26 18.34 27.27 31.70
C GLY A 26 18.25 25.78 32.08
N GLY A 27 17.42 25.03 31.33
CA GLY A 27 17.60 23.59 31.18
C GLY A 27 18.31 23.31 29.84
N PRO A 28 19.13 22.25 29.75
CA PRO A 28 19.83 21.93 28.50
C PRO A 28 18.84 21.69 27.39
N THR A 29 19.08 22.31 26.25
CA THR A 29 18.45 22.00 24.97
C THR A 29 18.40 20.48 24.83
N ALA A 30 17.20 19.93 24.64
CA ALA A 30 17.00 18.54 24.27
C ALA A 30 17.93 18.27 23.06
N ALA A 31 19.04 17.60 23.33
CA ALA A 31 19.86 17.06 22.28
C ALA A 31 18.97 16.16 21.48
N ALA A 32 18.76 16.50 20.21
CA ALA A 32 18.10 15.64 19.25
C ALA A 32 18.67 14.23 19.44
N ALA A 33 17.81 13.27 19.76
CA ALA A 33 18.20 11.87 19.80
C ALA A 33 18.79 11.56 18.42
N ARG A 34 20.10 11.42 18.34
CA ARG A 34 20.77 11.04 17.11
C ARG A 34 20.27 9.65 16.75
N TYR A 35 19.86 9.48 15.51
CA TYR A 35 19.51 8.18 14.96
C TYR A 35 20.66 7.19 15.21
N PRO A 36 20.38 5.91 15.54
CA PRO A 36 21.41 4.91 15.78
C PRO A 36 22.27 4.60 14.55
N TYR A 37 21.92 5.18 13.40
CA TYR A 37 22.68 5.16 12.16
C TYR A 37 23.53 6.43 12.09
N ASP A 38 24.73 6.38 12.69
CA ASP A 38 25.73 7.43 12.59
C ASP A 38 26.39 7.38 11.19
N HIS A 39 25.61 7.69 10.14
CA HIS A 39 26.19 8.02 8.84
C HIS A 39 26.47 9.52 8.81
N PRO A 40 27.75 9.93 8.71
CA PRO A 40 28.12 11.35 8.60
C PRO A 40 27.62 12.02 7.31
N MET A 41 26.95 11.29 6.44
CA MET A 41 26.52 11.69 5.11
C MET A 41 25.00 11.53 4.87
N GLY A 42 24.14 11.55 5.90
CA GLY A 42 22.69 11.41 5.73
C GLY A 42 22.22 9.98 5.41
N LEU A 43 20.90 9.78 5.33
CA LEU A 43 20.26 8.46 5.19
C LEU A 43 20.24 7.98 3.74
N ARG A 44 20.54 6.71 3.52
CA ARG A 44 20.39 6.03 2.23
C ARG A 44 19.08 5.27 2.21
N THR A 45 18.17 5.67 1.35
CA THR A 45 16.85 5.06 1.22
C THR A 45 16.72 4.29 -0.08
N LEU A 46 16.15 3.09 -0.01
CA LEU A 46 15.93 2.22 -1.15
C LEU A 46 14.44 1.93 -1.30
N ILE A 47 13.88 2.26 -2.47
CA ILE A 47 12.48 1.99 -2.78
C ILE A 47 12.42 0.81 -3.76
N LEU A 48 11.72 -0.26 -3.39
CA LEU A 48 11.59 -1.47 -4.19
C LEU A 48 10.15 -1.63 -4.68
N ALA A 49 10.01 -1.72 -6.00
CA ALA A 49 8.76 -1.97 -6.68
C ALA A 49 8.83 -3.25 -7.52
N ALA A 50 7.70 -3.70 -8.03
CA ALA A 50 7.63 -4.72 -9.08
C ALA A 50 6.71 -4.22 -10.19
N GLY A 51 7.20 -4.20 -11.41
CA GLY A 51 6.55 -3.62 -12.59
C GLY A 51 5.37 -4.44 -13.13
N VAL A 52 4.66 -5.18 -12.29
CA VAL A 52 3.40 -5.84 -12.66
C VAL A 52 2.32 -4.78 -12.84
N GLY A 53 2.27 -4.19 -14.03
CA GLY A 53 1.52 -2.98 -14.27
C GLY A 53 2.24 -1.71 -13.78
N ALA A 54 1.78 -0.53 -14.23
CA ALA A 54 2.47 0.74 -13.94
C ALA A 54 2.31 1.22 -12.49
N GLY A 55 1.31 0.72 -11.74
CA GLY A 55 0.88 1.29 -10.45
C GLY A 55 1.96 1.27 -9.38
N HIS A 56 2.57 0.13 -9.13
CA HIS A 56 3.59 -0.02 -8.07
C HIS A 56 4.81 0.86 -8.32
N ASN A 57 5.24 0.96 -9.58
CA ASN A 57 6.38 1.80 -9.98
C ASN A 57 6.08 3.30 -9.84
N GLN A 58 4.86 3.73 -10.12
CA GLN A 58 4.46 5.13 -9.96
C GLN A 58 4.31 5.51 -8.48
N ALA A 59 3.74 4.62 -7.65
CA ALA A 59 3.72 4.82 -6.20
C ALA A 59 5.14 4.92 -5.62
N ALA A 60 6.05 4.06 -6.07
CA ALA A 60 7.46 4.11 -5.69
C ALA A 60 8.13 5.41 -6.14
N SER A 61 7.83 5.89 -7.35
CA SER A 61 8.33 7.18 -7.87
C SER A 61 7.84 8.37 -7.04
N ALA A 62 6.57 8.36 -6.63
CA ALA A 62 6.02 9.42 -5.77
C ALA A 62 6.70 9.46 -4.39
N ILE A 63 7.03 8.29 -3.83
CA ILE A 63 7.77 8.19 -2.57
C ILE A 63 9.22 8.66 -2.76
N GLU A 64 9.89 8.25 -3.85
CA GLU A 64 11.27 8.66 -4.18
C GLU A 64 11.38 10.18 -4.26
N GLN A 65 10.45 10.83 -4.98
CA GLN A 65 10.41 12.29 -5.08
C GLN A 65 10.21 12.95 -3.72
N ALA A 66 9.27 12.42 -2.91
CA ALA A 66 9.01 12.96 -1.57
C ALA A 66 10.21 12.80 -0.62
N LEU A 67 10.94 11.68 -0.71
CA LEU A 67 12.17 11.46 0.08
C LEU A 67 13.29 12.40 -0.34
N ALA A 68 13.44 12.67 -1.63
CA ALA A 68 14.45 13.59 -2.16
C ALA A 68 14.26 15.05 -1.68
N GLU A 69 13.05 15.41 -1.25
CA GLU A 69 12.74 16.72 -0.66
C GLU A 69 13.17 16.82 0.82
N LEU A 70 13.49 15.70 1.48
CA LEU A 70 13.78 15.67 2.92
C LEU A 70 15.28 15.86 3.19
N PRO A 71 15.65 16.78 4.09
CA PRO A 71 17.05 17.15 4.33
C PRO A 71 17.89 16.02 4.98
N ASP A 72 17.25 15.08 5.65
CA ASP A 72 17.90 13.95 6.31
C ASP A 72 18.24 12.80 5.33
N VAL A 73 17.77 12.86 4.10
CA VAL A 73 17.99 11.85 3.06
C VAL A 73 19.12 12.28 2.14
N ASP A 74 20.24 11.57 2.19
CA ASP A 74 21.39 11.79 1.29
C ASP A 74 21.07 11.24 -0.12
N ARG A 75 20.49 10.04 -0.14
CA ARG A 75 20.18 9.36 -1.40
C ARG A 75 18.91 8.54 -1.31
N ALA A 76 17.99 8.78 -2.24
CA ALA A 76 16.85 7.92 -2.52
C ALA A 76 17.04 7.25 -3.87
N GLN A 77 16.87 5.93 -3.94
CA GLN A 77 16.99 5.16 -5.18
C GLN A 77 15.85 4.19 -5.31
N ARG A 78 15.21 4.19 -6.47
CA ARG A 78 14.18 3.23 -6.84
C ARG A 78 14.75 2.10 -7.69
N ILE A 79 14.30 0.87 -7.42
CA ILE A 79 14.60 -0.33 -8.22
C ILE A 79 13.29 -1.05 -8.53
N ASP A 80 13.05 -1.32 -9.81
CA ASP A 80 12.08 -2.31 -10.24
C ASP A 80 12.72 -3.69 -10.15
N ILE A 81 12.20 -4.56 -9.30
CA ILE A 81 12.80 -5.87 -9.08
C ILE A 81 12.69 -6.79 -10.30
N LEU A 82 11.67 -6.59 -11.15
CA LEU A 82 11.51 -7.40 -12.36
C LEU A 82 12.63 -7.12 -13.36
N GLU A 83 13.11 -5.90 -13.47
CA GLU A 83 14.25 -5.55 -14.33
C GLU A 83 15.57 -6.22 -13.87
N THR A 84 15.63 -6.65 -12.61
CA THR A 84 16.82 -7.31 -12.03
C THR A 84 16.76 -8.83 -12.07
N THR A 85 15.62 -9.40 -12.47
CA THR A 85 15.42 -10.84 -12.61
C THR A 85 15.81 -11.32 -14.02
N ASN A 86 15.89 -12.65 -14.21
CA ASN A 86 16.17 -13.17 -15.55
C ASN A 86 14.94 -13.02 -16.48
N GLU A 87 15.21 -12.92 -17.79
CA GLU A 87 14.16 -12.72 -18.81
C GLU A 87 13.07 -13.79 -18.79
N ALA A 88 13.41 -15.02 -18.45
CA ALA A 88 12.44 -16.12 -18.36
C ALA A 88 11.45 -15.89 -17.21
N PHE A 89 11.94 -15.38 -16.08
CA PHE A 89 11.08 -15.04 -14.92
C PHE A 89 10.20 -13.83 -15.22
N GLN A 90 10.75 -12.79 -15.87
CA GLN A 90 9.98 -11.61 -16.31
C GLN A 90 8.82 -12.04 -17.21
N LYS A 91 9.11 -12.82 -18.28
CA LYS A 91 8.07 -13.30 -19.19
C LYS A 91 7.04 -14.18 -18.49
N LEU A 92 7.47 -15.11 -17.64
CA LEU A 92 6.56 -15.98 -16.91
C LEU A 92 5.64 -15.18 -15.97
N TYR A 93 6.17 -14.13 -15.34
CA TYR A 93 5.44 -13.33 -14.38
C TYR A 93 4.50 -12.33 -15.08
N ASP A 94 5.00 -11.59 -16.09
CA ASP A 94 4.21 -10.61 -16.82
C ASP A 94 3.23 -11.26 -17.80
N ASP A 95 3.72 -12.06 -18.74
CA ASP A 95 2.88 -12.69 -19.76
C ASP A 95 1.91 -13.70 -19.12
N GLY A 96 2.38 -14.47 -18.13
CA GLY A 96 1.56 -15.46 -17.44
C GLY A 96 0.43 -14.84 -16.64
N TYR A 97 0.70 -13.76 -15.90
CA TYR A 97 -0.33 -13.04 -15.15
C TYR A 97 -1.35 -12.37 -16.08
N PHE A 98 -0.89 -11.64 -17.09
CA PHE A 98 -1.81 -10.98 -18.03
C PHE A 98 -2.60 -11.95 -18.89
N ALA A 99 -2.00 -13.07 -19.31
CA ALA A 99 -2.72 -14.14 -20.00
C ALA A 99 -3.80 -14.76 -19.08
N LEU A 100 -3.47 -15.01 -17.81
CA LEU A 100 -4.43 -15.55 -16.84
C LEU A 100 -5.58 -14.57 -16.57
N VAL A 101 -5.29 -13.28 -16.46
CA VAL A 101 -6.31 -12.21 -16.32
C VAL A 101 -7.21 -12.14 -17.56
N ALA A 102 -6.65 -12.34 -18.75
CA ALA A 102 -7.40 -12.25 -20.01
C ALA A 102 -8.24 -13.52 -20.28
N GLU A 103 -7.67 -14.71 -20.05
CA GLU A 103 -8.27 -15.99 -20.46
C GLU A 103 -9.07 -16.66 -19.33
N ALA A 104 -8.64 -16.48 -18.07
CA ALA A 104 -9.26 -17.12 -16.91
C ALA A 104 -9.36 -16.18 -15.69
N PRO A 105 -10.05 -15.03 -15.81
CA PRO A 105 -10.14 -14.02 -14.74
C PRO A 105 -10.72 -14.58 -13.43
N TRP A 106 -11.57 -15.60 -13.50
CA TRP A 106 -12.13 -16.29 -12.34
C TRP A 106 -11.05 -17.04 -11.51
N VAL A 107 -10.00 -17.56 -12.16
CA VAL A 107 -8.85 -18.19 -11.47
C VAL A 107 -8.07 -17.14 -10.68
N VAL A 108 -7.91 -15.95 -11.24
CA VAL A 108 -7.25 -14.82 -10.54
C VAL A 108 -8.05 -14.44 -9.29
N GLY A 109 -9.38 -14.28 -9.41
CA GLY A 109 -10.25 -13.98 -8.28
C GLY A 109 -10.22 -15.07 -7.21
N TRP A 110 -10.37 -16.33 -7.60
CA TRP A 110 -10.27 -17.47 -6.67
C TRP A 110 -8.89 -17.55 -6.01
N GLY A 111 -7.81 -17.34 -6.78
CA GLY A 111 -6.45 -17.28 -6.27
C GLY A 111 -6.27 -16.15 -5.26
N TYR A 112 -6.81 -14.98 -5.55
CA TYR A 112 -6.77 -13.82 -4.66
C TYR A 112 -7.49 -14.12 -3.33
N ASP A 113 -8.73 -14.59 -3.38
CA ASP A 113 -9.53 -14.90 -2.19
C ASP A 113 -8.95 -16.10 -1.40
N SER A 114 -8.43 -17.11 -2.08
CA SER A 114 -7.81 -18.27 -1.40
C SER A 114 -6.50 -17.93 -0.69
N GLN A 115 -5.82 -16.86 -1.07
CA GLN A 115 -4.57 -16.38 -0.49
C GLN A 115 -4.77 -15.27 0.54
N ASP A 116 -6.00 -14.93 0.87
CA ASP A 116 -6.32 -13.91 1.88
C ASP A 116 -5.90 -14.34 3.31
N SER A 117 -5.68 -15.64 3.51
CA SER A 117 -5.11 -16.17 4.75
C SER A 117 -3.59 -15.92 4.79
N PRO A 118 -3.09 -15.09 5.73
CA PRO A 118 -1.66 -14.77 5.82
C PRO A 118 -0.79 -16.03 5.99
N PHE A 119 0.37 -16.05 5.33
CA PHE A 119 1.42 -17.08 5.47
C PHE A 119 1.08 -18.50 5.01
N LYS A 120 -0.10 -18.77 4.49
CA LYS A 120 -0.55 -20.14 4.13
C LYS A 120 0.38 -20.83 3.13
N LEU A 121 0.87 -20.12 2.13
CA LEU A 121 1.79 -20.61 1.10
C LEU A 121 3.24 -20.13 1.27
N ALA A 122 3.56 -19.51 2.40
CA ALA A 122 4.86 -18.88 2.63
C ALA A 122 6.09 -19.78 2.31
N PRO A 123 6.16 -21.07 2.65
CA PRO A 123 7.34 -21.89 2.37
C PRO A 123 7.60 -22.13 0.88
N LEU A 124 6.54 -22.33 0.10
CA LEU A 124 6.64 -22.61 -1.35
C LEU A 124 7.01 -21.35 -2.13
N VAL A 125 6.34 -20.26 -1.81
CA VAL A 125 6.60 -18.94 -2.41
C VAL A 125 8.01 -18.45 -2.07
N GLN A 126 8.46 -18.61 -0.81
CA GLN A 126 9.81 -18.24 -0.40
C GLN A 126 10.90 -19.02 -1.15
N TRP A 127 10.68 -20.31 -1.42
CA TRP A 127 11.63 -21.13 -2.20
C TRP A 127 11.73 -20.62 -3.65
N TRP A 128 10.60 -20.32 -4.27
CA TRP A 128 10.53 -19.79 -5.63
C TRP A 128 11.19 -18.41 -5.73
N ASP A 129 10.91 -17.53 -4.78
CA ASP A 129 11.47 -16.17 -4.74
C ASP A 129 13.01 -16.20 -4.58
N GLN A 130 13.57 -17.17 -3.84
CA GLN A 130 15.01 -17.28 -3.61
C GLN A 130 15.80 -17.67 -4.86
N LEU A 131 15.22 -18.45 -5.76
CA LEU A 131 15.93 -18.93 -6.95
C LEU A 131 16.25 -17.83 -7.96
N ASN A 132 15.45 -16.79 -7.99
CA ASN A 132 15.51 -15.77 -9.05
C ASN A 132 16.00 -14.39 -8.57
N THR A 133 16.35 -14.23 -7.29
CA THR A 133 16.64 -12.91 -6.69
C THR A 133 18.10 -12.67 -6.30
N THR A 134 19.03 -13.53 -6.74
CA THR A 134 20.45 -13.42 -6.36
C THR A 134 21.09 -12.08 -6.79
N SER A 135 20.75 -11.57 -7.97
CA SER A 135 21.22 -10.28 -8.46
C SER A 135 20.71 -9.14 -7.60
N LEU A 136 19.39 -9.14 -7.30
CA LEU A 136 18.76 -8.14 -6.46
C LEU A 136 19.32 -8.13 -5.04
N VAL A 137 19.52 -9.30 -4.42
CA VAL A 137 20.15 -9.42 -3.09
C VAL A 137 21.53 -8.78 -3.07
N ARG A 138 22.33 -8.96 -4.13
CA ARG A 138 23.63 -8.31 -4.25
C ARG A 138 23.49 -6.81 -4.36
N GLN A 139 22.62 -6.31 -5.23
CA GLN A 139 22.38 -4.86 -5.41
C GLN A 139 21.91 -4.21 -4.09
N ILE A 140 20.98 -4.82 -3.35
CA ILE A 140 20.54 -4.31 -2.05
C ILE A 140 21.70 -4.23 -1.06
N ARG A 141 22.55 -5.26 -1.00
CA ARG A 141 23.72 -5.27 -0.11
C ARG A 141 24.77 -4.23 -0.50
N ASP A 142 25.05 -4.10 -1.79
CA ASP A 142 26.03 -3.15 -2.30
C ASP A 142 25.57 -1.70 -2.08
N TYR A 143 24.24 -1.46 -2.15
CA TYR A 143 23.66 -0.16 -1.83
C TYR A 143 23.71 0.13 -0.32
N ASP A 144 23.59 -0.90 0.52
CA ASP A 144 23.61 -0.85 1.99
C ASP A 144 22.66 0.22 2.55
N PRO A 145 21.31 0.05 2.38
CA PRO A 145 20.32 1.04 2.77
C PRO A 145 20.11 1.08 4.28
N ASP A 146 19.78 2.26 4.81
CA ASP A 146 19.28 2.45 6.17
C ASP A 146 17.77 2.21 6.26
N LEU A 147 17.06 2.56 5.18
CA LEU A 147 15.61 2.37 5.03
C LEU A 147 15.28 1.69 3.70
N VAL A 148 14.44 0.66 3.76
CA VAL A 148 13.84 0.05 2.57
C VAL A 148 12.34 0.26 2.61
N ILE A 149 11.78 0.81 1.54
CA ILE A 149 10.33 0.96 1.36
C ILE A 149 9.90 0.08 0.18
N CYS A 150 8.94 -0.81 0.40
CA CYS A 150 8.44 -1.71 -0.61
C CYS A 150 7.01 -1.35 -1.01
N THR A 151 6.76 -1.11 -2.29
CA THR A 151 5.43 -0.85 -2.85
C THR A 151 4.79 -2.08 -3.47
N HIS A 152 5.41 -3.25 -3.27
CA HIS A 152 4.88 -4.54 -3.70
C HIS A 152 5.28 -5.64 -2.69
N PHE A 153 4.44 -6.67 -2.56
CA PHE A 153 4.66 -7.74 -1.57
C PHE A 153 5.89 -8.62 -1.88
N LEU A 154 6.27 -8.80 -3.15
CA LEU A 154 7.43 -9.61 -3.53
C LEU A 154 8.74 -9.06 -2.95
N PRO A 155 9.14 -7.79 -3.22
CA PRO A 155 10.35 -7.24 -2.62
C PRO A 155 10.24 -7.15 -1.09
N ALA A 156 9.05 -6.88 -0.54
CA ALA A 156 8.85 -6.84 0.91
C ALA A 156 9.21 -8.18 1.56
N ARG A 157 8.78 -9.31 0.98
CA ARG A 157 9.14 -10.65 1.47
C ARG A 157 10.63 -10.94 1.36
N LEU A 158 11.26 -10.54 0.24
CA LEU A 158 12.70 -10.74 0.06
C LEU A 158 13.50 -9.98 1.12
N VAL A 159 13.18 -8.70 1.32
CA VAL A 159 13.84 -7.84 2.31
C VAL A 159 13.61 -8.38 3.73
N ALA A 160 12.38 -8.76 4.06
CA ALA A 160 12.07 -9.38 5.35
C ALA A 160 12.89 -10.66 5.57
N LEU A 161 13.08 -11.48 4.53
CA LEU A 161 13.93 -12.67 4.61
C LEU A 161 15.42 -12.32 4.81
N MET A 162 15.92 -11.28 4.14
CA MET A 162 17.29 -10.80 4.33
C MET A 162 17.51 -10.27 5.75
N LEU A 163 16.57 -9.50 6.28
CA LEU A 163 16.58 -9.02 7.67
C LEU A 163 16.54 -10.21 8.66
N ALA A 164 15.62 -11.16 8.47
CA ALA A 164 15.51 -12.36 9.29
C ALA A 164 16.79 -13.21 9.28
N ARG A 165 17.53 -13.19 8.18
CA ARG A 165 18.81 -13.92 8.03
C ARG A 165 20.02 -13.09 8.43
N ARG A 166 19.84 -11.87 8.93
CA ARG A 166 20.91 -10.91 9.24
C ARG A 166 21.83 -10.63 8.05
N GLN A 167 21.29 -10.67 6.86
CA GLN A 167 21.99 -10.35 5.62
C GLN A 167 21.89 -8.87 5.27
N LEU A 168 21.02 -8.16 5.95
CA LEU A 168 20.74 -6.74 5.80
C LEU A 168 20.46 -6.15 7.18
N ARG A 169 20.89 -4.90 7.39
CA ARG A 169 20.55 -4.08 8.56
C ARG A 169 19.87 -2.82 8.04
N ALA A 170 18.56 -2.81 8.02
CA ALA A 170 17.77 -1.69 7.54
C ALA A 170 16.40 -1.70 8.21
N SER A 171 15.73 -0.55 8.25
CA SER A 171 14.31 -0.48 8.52
C SER A 171 13.52 -0.92 7.31
N LEU A 172 12.42 -1.67 7.49
CA LEU A 172 11.52 -2.10 6.42
C LEU A 172 10.14 -1.49 6.62
N SER A 173 9.73 -0.69 5.67
CA SER A 173 8.38 -0.16 5.53
C SER A 173 7.68 -0.77 4.32
N VAL A 174 6.42 -1.17 4.46
CA VAL A 174 5.62 -1.76 3.38
C VAL A 174 4.44 -0.84 3.08
N VAL A 175 4.26 -0.49 1.82
CA VAL A 175 3.19 0.39 1.33
C VAL A 175 2.25 -0.41 0.44
N THR A 176 1.01 -0.60 0.87
CA THR A 176 0.00 -1.27 0.05
C THR A 176 -0.50 -0.34 -1.05
N THR A 177 -0.79 -0.90 -2.22
CA THR A 177 -1.21 -0.14 -3.40
C THR A 177 -2.62 -0.50 -3.88
N ASP A 178 -3.40 -1.14 -3.01
CA ASP A 178 -4.83 -1.37 -3.15
C ASP A 178 -5.56 -0.79 -1.94
N TYR A 179 -6.84 -0.47 -2.09
CA TYR A 179 -7.65 0.08 -0.99
C TYR A 179 -7.91 -0.95 0.11
N ASP A 180 -7.99 -2.22 -0.28
CA ASP A 180 -8.18 -3.29 0.67
C ASP A 180 -6.87 -3.99 1.02
N PHE A 181 -6.79 -4.51 2.24
CA PHE A 181 -5.63 -5.29 2.66
C PHE A 181 -5.85 -6.77 2.34
N GLN A 182 -4.86 -7.37 1.71
CA GLN A 182 -4.87 -8.78 1.38
C GLN A 182 -3.70 -9.50 2.07
N GLY A 183 -3.93 -10.70 2.56
CA GLY A 183 -2.97 -11.46 3.36
C GLY A 183 -1.60 -11.68 2.72
N LEU A 184 -1.49 -11.62 1.39
CA LEU A 184 -0.21 -11.70 0.67
C LEU A 184 0.76 -10.57 1.03
N TRP A 185 0.24 -9.40 1.40
CA TRP A 185 1.06 -8.26 1.78
C TRP A 185 1.77 -8.46 3.11
N LEU A 186 1.18 -9.26 4.02
CA LEU A 186 1.73 -9.41 5.36
C LEU A 186 3.02 -10.23 5.30
N THR A 187 4.12 -9.55 5.59
CA THR A 187 5.45 -10.13 5.68
C THR A 187 6.08 -9.78 7.01
N THR A 188 7.07 -10.53 7.44
CA THR A 188 7.76 -10.35 8.71
C THR A 188 9.23 -10.79 8.63
N PRO A 189 10.17 -10.11 9.30
CA PRO A 189 10.00 -8.92 10.13
C PRO A 189 9.78 -7.63 9.33
N PHE A 190 9.19 -6.62 9.95
CA PHE A 190 9.01 -5.29 9.38
C PHE A 190 9.00 -4.21 10.49
N ASN A 191 9.13 -2.94 10.12
CA ASN A 191 8.96 -1.83 11.05
C ASN A 191 7.56 -1.26 10.98
N HIS A 192 7.05 -0.97 9.77
CA HIS A 192 5.78 -0.28 9.61
C HIS A 192 5.05 -0.69 8.33
N PHE A 193 3.70 -0.65 8.38
CA PHE A 193 2.83 -0.75 7.21
C PHE A 193 2.11 0.56 6.94
N PHE A 194 2.02 0.91 5.68
CA PHE A 194 1.24 2.02 5.17
C PHE A 194 0.10 1.47 4.33
N VAL A 195 -1.13 1.80 4.71
CA VAL A 195 -2.34 1.28 4.08
C VAL A 195 -3.20 2.41 3.53
N ALA A 196 -4.10 2.07 2.61
CA ALA A 196 -4.87 3.06 1.88
C ALA A 196 -6.01 3.67 2.70
N ARG A 197 -6.66 2.89 3.57
CA ARG A 197 -7.87 3.29 4.32
C ARG A 197 -7.93 2.67 5.71
N ASP A 198 -8.82 3.22 6.57
CA ASP A 198 -8.96 2.78 7.96
C ASP A 198 -9.41 1.33 8.09
N GLU A 199 -10.32 0.85 7.24
CA GLU A 199 -10.80 -0.54 7.27
C GLU A 199 -9.66 -1.54 6.99
N ALA A 200 -8.76 -1.24 6.06
CA ALA A 200 -7.57 -2.06 5.83
C ALA A 200 -6.68 -2.12 7.09
N ALA A 201 -6.56 -1.00 7.81
CA ALA A 201 -5.82 -0.96 9.07
C ALA A 201 -6.51 -1.75 10.19
N GLU A 202 -7.82 -1.69 10.29
CA GLU A 202 -8.60 -2.47 11.27
C GLU A 202 -8.52 -3.97 10.95
N HIS A 203 -8.59 -4.33 9.67
CA HIS A 203 -8.41 -5.73 9.26
C HIS A 203 -7.02 -6.23 9.65
N MET A 204 -5.95 -5.49 9.35
CA MET A 204 -4.59 -5.86 9.78
C MET A 204 -4.48 -5.97 11.30
N ALA A 205 -5.08 -5.06 12.05
CA ALA A 205 -5.07 -5.10 13.51
C ALA A 205 -5.81 -6.34 14.04
N SER A 206 -6.92 -6.73 13.41
CA SER A 206 -7.65 -7.96 13.75
C SER A 206 -6.81 -9.22 13.53
N LEU A 207 -5.88 -9.20 12.59
CA LEU A 207 -4.90 -10.26 12.37
C LEU A 207 -3.73 -10.23 13.38
N GLY A 208 -3.71 -9.27 14.31
CA GLY A 208 -2.75 -9.15 15.40
C GLY A 208 -1.54 -8.26 15.10
N VAL A 209 -1.54 -7.50 14.02
CA VAL A 209 -0.53 -6.46 13.80
C VAL A 209 -0.80 -5.31 14.77
N PRO A 210 0.19 -4.87 15.58
CA PRO A 210 -0.01 -3.76 16.50
C PRO A 210 -0.43 -2.49 15.76
N ARG A 211 -1.43 -1.77 16.30
CA ARG A 211 -2.02 -0.60 15.64
C ARG A 211 -1.01 0.54 15.44
N ASP A 212 -0.03 0.66 16.33
CA ASP A 212 1.09 1.60 16.24
C ASP A 212 2.10 1.27 15.12
N ARG A 213 1.94 0.12 14.47
CA ARG A 213 2.73 -0.32 13.30
C ARG A 213 2.00 -0.14 11.97
N ILE A 214 0.81 0.46 12.00
CA ILE A 214 -0.03 0.63 10.83
C ILE A 214 -0.42 2.10 10.73
N LEU A 215 -0.10 2.73 9.59
CA LEU A 215 -0.49 4.11 9.31
C LEU A 215 -1.38 4.16 8.07
N VAL A 216 -2.51 4.85 8.17
CA VAL A 216 -3.38 5.12 7.03
C VAL A 216 -2.83 6.34 6.29
N SER A 217 -2.08 6.08 5.23
CA SER A 217 -1.44 7.13 4.40
C SER A 217 -2.23 7.46 3.13
N GLY A 218 -3.05 6.54 2.66
CA GLY A 218 -3.46 6.51 1.27
C GLY A 218 -2.42 5.82 0.39
N ILE A 219 -2.76 5.60 -0.87
CA ILE A 219 -1.83 5.10 -1.89
C ILE A 219 -1.03 6.28 -2.43
N PRO A 220 0.32 6.23 -2.45
CA PRO A 220 1.14 7.31 -2.97
C PRO A 220 0.85 7.61 -4.43
N VAL A 221 0.56 8.85 -4.73
CA VAL A 221 0.31 9.39 -6.07
C VAL A 221 1.31 10.49 -6.39
N GLN A 222 1.45 10.81 -7.66
CA GLN A 222 2.31 11.91 -8.09
C GLN A 222 1.87 13.23 -7.43
N PRO A 223 2.81 14.08 -6.99
CA PRO A 223 2.50 15.35 -6.38
C PRO A 223 1.76 16.28 -7.36
N GLY A 224 1.00 17.22 -6.82
CA GLY A 224 0.36 18.26 -7.61
C GLY A 224 -1.01 17.91 -8.20
N LEU A 225 -1.54 16.70 -7.98
CA LEU A 225 -2.89 16.31 -8.47
C LEU A 225 -4.03 17.15 -7.87
N ALA A 226 -3.85 17.65 -6.65
CA ALA A 226 -4.81 18.52 -5.97
C ALA A 226 -4.53 20.01 -6.18
N ASP A 227 -3.43 20.37 -6.85
CA ASP A 227 -3.05 21.76 -7.06
C ASP A 227 -4.04 22.47 -8.00
N GLN A 228 -4.27 23.74 -7.72
CA GLN A 228 -5.00 24.59 -8.64
C GLN A 228 -4.15 24.85 -9.89
N VAL A 229 -4.75 24.66 -11.05
CA VAL A 229 -4.08 24.85 -12.34
C VAL A 229 -4.91 25.73 -13.24
N ASP A 230 -4.27 26.34 -14.21
CA ASP A 230 -4.96 26.99 -15.32
C ASP A 230 -5.52 25.92 -16.28
N THR A 231 -6.79 25.56 -16.04
CA THR A 231 -7.49 24.53 -16.82
C THR A 231 -7.64 24.93 -18.30
N ALA A 232 -7.73 26.24 -18.59
CA ALA A 232 -7.84 26.74 -19.95
C ALA A 232 -6.52 26.54 -20.72
N ALA A 233 -5.40 26.93 -20.09
CA ALA A 233 -4.06 26.74 -20.69
C ALA A 233 -3.75 25.26 -20.92
N ILE A 234 -4.14 24.37 -19.99
CA ILE A 234 -3.98 22.91 -20.19
C ILE A 234 -4.88 22.45 -21.33
N GLY A 235 -6.16 22.86 -21.36
CA GLY A 235 -7.09 22.49 -22.42
C GLY A 235 -6.58 22.90 -23.81
N GLU A 236 -6.04 24.10 -23.94
CA GLU A 236 -5.46 24.60 -25.18
C GLU A 236 -4.32 23.72 -25.69
N ARG A 237 -3.40 23.27 -24.81
CA ARG A 237 -2.30 22.35 -25.19
C ARG A 237 -2.79 21.07 -25.84
N PHE A 238 -3.94 20.56 -25.38
CA PHE A 238 -4.57 19.36 -25.94
C PHE A 238 -5.58 19.65 -27.04
N GLY A 239 -5.78 20.93 -27.41
CA GLY A 239 -6.76 21.37 -28.40
C GLY A 239 -8.20 21.08 -27.95
N LEU A 240 -8.50 21.28 -26.67
CA LEU A 240 -9.80 21.05 -26.05
C LEU A 240 -10.53 22.39 -25.82
N ASP A 241 -11.83 22.38 -25.99
CA ASP A 241 -12.70 23.52 -25.71
C ASP A 241 -12.97 23.59 -24.20
N PRO A 242 -12.59 24.68 -23.50
CA PRO A 242 -12.77 24.82 -22.06
C PRO A 242 -14.24 24.88 -21.61
N GLU A 243 -15.17 25.19 -22.52
CA GLU A 243 -16.60 25.29 -22.22
C GLU A 243 -17.32 23.93 -22.21
N LEU A 244 -16.67 22.87 -22.71
CA LEU A 244 -17.25 21.55 -22.77
C LEU A 244 -16.71 20.61 -21.68
N PRO A 245 -17.57 19.80 -21.06
CA PRO A 245 -17.09 18.74 -20.17
C PRO A 245 -16.10 17.83 -20.88
N ILE A 246 -15.07 17.37 -20.17
CA ILE A 246 -14.06 16.45 -20.68
C ILE A 246 -14.25 15.09 -20.03
N VAL A 247 -14.41 14.04 -20.83
CA VAL A 247 -14.44 12.65 -20.40
C VAL A 247 -13.11 11.99 -20.74
N LEU A 248 -12.32 11.67 -19.71
CA LEU A 248 -11.03 11.00 -19.85
C LEU A 248 -11.22 9.48 -19.84
N ILE A 249 -10.88 8.82 -20.93
CA ILE A 249 -10.99 7.36 -21.10
C ILE A 249 -9.58 6.78 -21.09
N SER A 250 -9.27 5.91 -20.12
CA SER A 250 -7.95 5.28 -20.01
C SER A 250 -8.01 3.78 -20.28
N ALA A 251 -7.15 3.34 -21.21
CA ALA A 251 -6.94 1.93 -21.51
C ALA A 251 -6.01 1.22 -20.49
N GLY A 252 -5.37 2.00 -19.59
CA GLY A 252 -4.25 1.55 -18.79
C GLY A 252 -2.94 1.53 -19.58
N ALA A 253 -1.82 1.31 -18.90
CA ALA A 253 -0.49 1.37 -19.52
C ALA A 253 -0.32 0.37 -20.68
N SER A 254 -0.83 -0.85 -20.54
CA SER A 254 -0.71 -1.91 -21.55
C SER A 254 -1.72 -1.83 -22.70
N GLY A 255 -2.72 -0.94 -22.60
CA GLY A 255 -3.76 -0.80 -23.64
C GLY A 255 -4.80 -1.93 -23.63
N GLY A 256 -5.90 -1.78 -22.88
CA GLY A 256 -6.95 -2.80 -22.79
C GLY A 256 -7.80 -2.89 -24.07
N SER A 257 -7.99 -4.08 -24.63
CA SER A 257 -8.80 -4.34 -25.83
C SER A 257 -10.26 -3.90 -25.71
N TYR A 258 -10.79 -3.82 -24.51
CA TYR A 258 -12.15 -3.33 -24.21
C TYR A 258 -12.34 -1.84 -24.55
N THR A 259 -11.26 -1.05 -24.60
CA THR A 259 -11.30 0.42 -24.81
C THR A 259 -11.94 0.78 -26.14
N LEU A 260 -11.65 0.03 -27.20
CA LEU A 260 -12.27 0.25 -28.50
C LEU A 260 -13.81 0.12 -28.47
N ASN A 261 -14.32 -0.86 -27.73
CA ASN A 261 -15.76 -1.04 -27.56
C ASN A 261 -16.38 0.13 -26.76
N ILE A 262 -15.68 0.62 -25.72
CA ILE A 262 -16.11 1.79 -24.96
C ILE A 262 -16.19 3.01 -25.85
N VAL A 263 -15.16 3.31 -26.63
CA VAL A 263 -15.13 4.43 -27.57
C VAL A 263 -16.28 4.36 -28.57
N ARG A 264 -16.59 3.17 -29.12
CA ARG A 264 -17.73 2.98 -30.01
C ARG A 264 -19.09 3.28 -29.36
N GLN A 265 -19.24 3.01 -28.06
CA GLN A 265 -20.45 3.37 -27.30
C GLN A 265 -20.47 4.86 -26.98
N VAL A 266 -19.37 5.42 -26.53
CA VAL A 266 -19.23 6.86 -26.21
C VAL A 266 -19.49 7.74 -27.43
N ARG A 267 -19.08 7.29 -28.62
CA ARG A 267 -19.37 7.97 -29.89
C ARG A 267 -20.88 8.17 -30.13
N ARG A 268 -21.73 7.29 -29.59
CA ARG A 268 -23.18 7.33 -29.74
C ARG A 268 -23.89 8.21 -28.69
N SER A 269 -23.12 8.76 -27.76
CA SER A 269 -23.68 9.61 -26.72
C SER A 269 -24.33 10.87 -27.31
N GLU A 270 -25.46 11.28 -26.74
CA GLU A 270 -26.24 12.45 -27.16
C GLU A 270 -25.80 13.73 -26.46
N GLN A 271 -25.06 13.62 -25.34
CA GLN A 271 -24.55 14.77 -24.59
C GLN A 271 -23.39 15.46 -25.32
N ARG A 272 -23.29 16.77 -25.12
CA ARG A 272 -22.17 17.56 -25.63
C ARG A 272 -21.00 17.51 -24.64
N PHE A 273 -19.93 16.85 -25.03
CA PHE A 273 -18.66 16.78 -24.29
C PHE A 273 -17.51 16.42 -25.23
N GLN A 274 -16.32 16.55 -24.77
CA GLN A 274 -15.09 16.08 -25.45
C GLN A 274 -14.56 14.84 -24.75
N ALA A 275 -14.02 13.90 -25.51
CA ALA A 275 -13.42 12.68 -24.97
C ALA A 275 -11.92 12.66 -25.27
N VAL A 276 -11.12 12.48 -24.23
CA VAL A 276 -9.69 12.20 -24.36
C VAL A 276 -9.48 10.71 -24.14
N VAL A 277 -8.94 10.01 -25.14
CA VAL A 277 -8.71 8.56 -25.08
C VAL A 277 -7.21 8.30 -25.00
N VAL A 278 -6.76 7.76 -23.87
CA VAL A 278 -5.35 7.41 -23.65
C VAL A 278 -5.18 5.90 -23.84
N CYS A 279 -4.48 5.52 -24.93
CA CYS A 279 -4.32 4.13 -25.38
C CYS A 279 -3.13 3.40 -24.74
N GLY A 280 -2.32 4.10 -23.92
CA GLY A 280 -1.10 3.53 -23.35
C GLY A 280 -0.04 3.21 -24.41
N HIS A 281 0.74 2.16 -24.18
CA HIS A 281 1.81 1.74 -25.10
C HIS A 281 1.32 0.97 -26.33
N SER A 282 0.04 0.69 -26.45
CA SER A 282 -0.52 -0.06 -27.57
C SER A 282 -0.77 0.82 -28.79
N GLU A 283 0.20 0.87 -29.70
CA GLU A 283 0.09 1.60 -30.98
C GLU A 283 -1.04 1.02 -31.86
N GLN A 284 -1.28 -0.31 -31.78
CA GLN A 284 -2.38 -0.92 -32.51
C GLN A 284 -3.73 -0.41 -32.00
N LEU A 285 -3.93 -0.36 -30.68
CA LEU A 285 -5.16 0.18 -30.08
C LEU A 285 -5.36 1.65 -30.47
N ARG A 286 -4.28 2.46 -30.48
CA ARG A 286 -4.34 3.86 -30.90
C ARG A 286 -4.87 3.98 -32.34
N LYS A 287 -4.32 3.20 -33.28
CA LYS A 287 -4.78 3.19 -34.68
C LYS A 287 -6.25 2.74 -34.82
N ASP A 288 -6.64 1.72 -34.06
CA ASP A 288 -8.02 1.20 -34.10
C ASP A 288 -9.02 2.22 -33.54
N VAL A 289 -8.64 2.95 -32.49
CA VAL A 289 -9.44 4.03 -31.91
C VAL A 289 -9.51 5.22 -32.85
N ASP A 290 -8.41 5.67 -33.45
CA ASP A 290 -8.37 6.74 -34.45
C ASP A 290 -9.30 6.41 -35.64
N ALA A 291 -9.25 5.20 -36.14
CA ALA A 291 -10.14 4.73 -37.19
C ALA A 291 -11.62 4.72 -36.75
N ALA A 292 -11.90 4.31 -35.51
CA ALA A 292 -13.27 4.26 -34.99
C ALA A 292 -13.89 5.63 -34.77
N VAL A 293 -13.09 6.68 -34.51
CA VAL A 293 -13.55 8.06 -34.31
C VAL A 293 -13.42 8.95 -35.54
N SER A 294 -12.93 8.40 -36.66
CA SER A 294 -12.84 9.13 -37.92
C SER A 294 -14.21 9.73 -38.29
N GLY A 295 -14.22 11.01 -38.70
CA GLY A 295 -15.46 11.76 -38.97
C GLY A 295 -16.15 12.37 -37.74
N THR A 296 -15.57 12.20 -36.53
CA THR A 296 -15.99 12.84 -35.27
C THR A 296 -14.77 13.35 -34.49
N SER A 297 -13.69 13.68 -35.21
CA SER A 297 -12.39 14.05 -34.62
C SER A 297 -12.43 15.34 -33.79
N GLU A 298 -13.40 16.21 -34.02
CA GLU A 298 -13.64 17.40 -33.18
C GLU A 298 -14.04 17.07 -31.74
N ARG A 299 -14.68 15.91 -31.54
CA ARG A 299 -15.14 15.43 -30.22
C ARG A 299 -14.08 14.60 -29.51
N PHE A 300 -13.16 13.96 -30.23
CA PHE A 300 -12.22 13.01 -29.68
C PHE A 300 -10.77 13.48 -29.84
N ARG A 301 -9.98 13.31 -28.76
CA ARG A 301 -8.52 13.38 -28.79
C ARG A 301 -7.96 12.03 -28.42
N VAL A 302 -7.22 11.41 -29.33
CA VAL A 302 -6.64 10.08 -29.14
C VAL A 302 -5.15 10.21 -28.89
N LEU A 303 -4.71 9.72 -27.74
CA LEU A 303 -3.33 9.78 -27.30
C LEU A 303 -2.78 8.36 -27.14
N GLY A 304 -1.49 8.18 -27.42
CA GLY A 304 -0.74 7.00 -27.02
C GLY A 304 -0.42 7.04 -25.51
N TYR A 305 0.78 6.57 -25.17
CA TYR A 305 1.32 6.77 -23.83
C TYR A 305 1.60 8.27 -23.58
N THR A 306 1.22 8.76 -22.42
CA THR A 306 1.47 10.15 -22.03
C THR A 306 2.01 10.24 -20.60
N THR A 307 2.91 11.17 -20.37
CA THR A 307 3.39 11.57 -19.03
C THR A 307 2.54 12.69 -18.42
N GLU A 308 1.61 13.25 -19.19
CA GLU A 308 0.75 14.37 -18.78
C GLU A 308 -0.62 13.90 -18.24
N MET A 309 -0.70 12.67 -17.72
CA MET A 309 -1.96 12.10 -17.20
C MET A 309 -2.53 12.94 -16.04
N ALA A 310 -1.67 13.48 -15.19
CA ALA A 310 -2.09 14.35 -14.09
C ALA A 310 -2.81 15.62 -14.58
N ASP A 311 -2.29 16.25 -15.65
CA ASP A 311 -2.92 17.42 -16.27
C ASP A 311 -4.28 17.08 -16.86
N LEU A 312 -4.35 15.95 -17.58
CA LEU A 312 -5.62 15.46 -18.14
C LEU A 312 -6.66 15.16 -17.05
N MET A 313 -6.25 14.54 -15.94
CA MET A 313 -7.16 14.27 -14.82
C MET A 313 -7.69 15.56 -14.19
N ARG A 314 -6.83 16.57 -14.01
CA ARG A 314 -7.21 17.86 -13.38
C ARG A 314 -8.21 18.68 -14.18
N ILE A 315 -8.18 18.58 -15.52
CA ILE A 315 -9.12 19.30 -16.40
C ILE A 315 -10.37 18.48 -16.74
N SER A 316 -10.42 17.20 -16.39
CA SER A 316 -11.51 16.29 -16.75
C SER A 316 -12.67 16.38 -15.77
N SER A 317 -13.87 16.19 -16.29
CA SER A 317 -15.11 16.14 -15.50
C SER A 317 -15.46 14.72 -15.05
N LEU A 318 -14.99 13.72 -15.79
CA LEU A 318 -15.30 12.30 -15.56
C LEU A 318 -14.18 11.41 -16.09
N PHE A 319 -13.80 10.40 -15.31
CA PHE A 319 -12.85 9.37 -15.73
C PHE A 319 -13.60 8.06 -16.04
N VAL A 320 -13.19 7.38 -17.11
CA VAL A 320 -13.70 6.07 -17.51
C VAL A 320 -12.54 5.09 -17.60
N GLY A 321 -12.52 4.11 -16.73
CA GLY A 321 -11.41 3.16 -16.70
C GLY A 321 -11.56 2.06 -15.66
N LYS A 322 -10.53 1.23 -15.54
CA LYS A 322 -10.44 0.21 -14.49
C LYS A 322 -10.15 0.85 -13.13
N PRO A 323 -10.64 0.28 -12.05
CA PRO A 323 -10.40 0.77 -10.69
C PRO A 323 -9.09 0.20 -10.10
N GLY A 324 -8.00 0.28 -10.87
CA GLY A 324 -6.67 -0.06 -10.33
C GLY A 324 -6.31 0.88 -9.18
N GLY A 325 -5.61 0.38 -8.16
CA GLY A 325 -5.34 1.14 -6.93
C GLY A 325 -4.75 2.53 -7.20
N LEU A 326 -3.78 2.64 -8.10
CA LEU A 326 -3.15 3.92 -8.39
C LEU A 326 -4.07 4.87 -9.19
N SER A 327 -4.61 4.43 -10.33
CA SER A 327 -5.48 5.31 -11.16
C SER A 327 -6.70 5.81 -10.38
N SER A 328 -7.25 4.96 -9.51
CA SER A 328 -8.33 5.36 -8.60
C SER A 328 -7.86 6.42 -7.61
N SER A 329 -6.69 6.22 -6.99
CA SER A 329 -6.14 7.18 -6.02
C SER A 329 -5.78 8.51 -6.66
N GLU A 330 -5.27 8.50 -7.89
CA GLU A 330 -5.01 9.70 -8.68
C GLU A 330 -6.32 10.45 -8.99
N CYS A 331 -7.37 9.74 -9.43
CA CYS A 331 -8.70 10.33 -9.64
C CYS A 331 -9.25 10.94 -8.35
N MET A 332 -9.15 10.23 -7.23
CA MET A 332 -9.63 10.75 -5.94
C MET A 332 -8.82 11.97 -5.50
N ALA A 333 -7.51 11.96 -5.65
CA ALA A 333 -6.65 13.11 -5.35
C ALA A 333 -6.97 14.34 -6.21
N ALA A 334 -7.29 14.12 -7.49
CA ALA A 334 -7.73 15.18 -8.41
C ALA A 334 -9.20 15.62 -8.18
N GLY A 335 -9.96 14.90 -7.35
CA GLY A 335 -11.39 15.14 -7.19
C GLY A 335 -12.22 14.75 -8.41
N LEU A 336 -11.77 13.77 -9.17
CA LEU A 336 -12.33 13.34 -10.45
C LEU A 336 -13.22 12.09 -10.26
N PRO A 337 -14.55 12.19 -10.51
CA PRO A 337 -15.46 11.06 -10.44
C PRO A 337 -15.14 9.98 -11.47
N MET A 338 -15.49 8.72 -11.15
CA MET A 338 -15.19 7.60 -12.03
C MET A 338 -16.43 6.86 -12.53
N VAL A 339 -16.40 6.43 -13.80
CA VAL A 339 -17.19 5.33 -14.33
C VAL A 339 -16.29 4.10 -14.41
N ILE A 340 -16.50 3.17 -13.51
CA ILE A 340 -15.69 1.97 -13.39
C ILE A 340 -16.15 0.92 -14.42
N ILE A 341 -15.18 0.38 -15.14
CA ILE A 341 -15.38 -0.64 -16.16
C ILE A 341 -14.42 -1.81 -15.93
N ASN A 342 -14.85 -3.01 -16.27
CA ASN A 342 -14.03 -4.23 -16.35
C ASN A 342 -13.01 -4.39 -15.20
N PRO A 343 -13.41 -4.32 -13.93
CA PRO A 343 -12.49 -4.57 -12.82
C PRO A 343 -11.95 -5.99 -12.89
N ILE A 344 -10.65 -6.15 -12.63
CA ILE A 344 -10.03 -7.48 -12.48
C ILE A 344 -10.62 -8.14 -11.21
N PRO A 345 -11.10 -9.40 -11.30
CA PRO A 345 -11.58 -10.12 -10.13
C PRO A 345 -10.57 -10.17 -9.00
N GLY A 346 -11.03 -10.00 -7.78
CA GLY A 346 -10.22 -9.85 -6.58
C GLY A 346 -9.96 -8.38 -6.26
N GLN A 347 -8.72 -7.92 -6.36
CA GLN A 347 -8.29 -6.58 -5.91
C GLN A 347 -9.06 -5.41 -6.53
N GLU A 348 -9.24 -5.39 -7.88
CA GLU A 348 -9.91 -4.26 -8.52
C GLU A 348 -11.42 -4.25 -8.25
N VAL A 349 -12.03 -5.41 -7.99
CA VAL A 349 -13.45 -5.47 -7.56
C VAL A 349 -13.59 -4.83 -6.18
N ARG A 350 -12.71 -5.14 -5.23
CA ARG A 350 -12.72 -4.54 -3.88
C ARG A 350 -12.43 -3.03 -3.93
N ASN A 351 -11.50 -2.60 -4.80
CA ASN A 351 -11.29 -1.18 -5.05
C ASN A 351 -12.56 -0.50 -5.61
N ALA A 352 -13.25 -1.16 -6.55
CA ALA A 352 -14.51 -0.64 -7.12
C ALA A 352 -15.61 -0.51 -6.08
N ASP A 353 -15.77 -1.52 -5.22
CA ASP A 353 -16.79 -1.54 -4.18
C ASP A 353 -16.59 -0.36 -3.21
N PHE A 354 -15.36 -0.14 -2.75
CA PHE A 354 -15.02 1.03 -1.92
C PHE A 354 -15.38 2.37 -2.59
N LEU A 355 -14.98 2.57 -3.85
CA LEU A 355 -15.24 3.85 -4.54
C LEU A 355 -16.73 4.11 -4.79
N VAL A 356 -17.51 3.05 -5.01
CA VAL A 356 -18.97 3.14 -5.18
C VAL A 356 -19.65 3.38 -3.83
N GLU A 357 -19.23 2.69 -2.77
CA GLU A 357 -19.73 2.87 -1.41
C GLU A 357 -19.51 4.31 -0.92
N GLU A 358 -18.33 4.87 -1.18
CA GLU A 358 -18.00 6.26 -0.85
C GLU A 358 -18.68 7.29 -1.76
N GLY A 359 -19.43 6.85 -2.79
CA GLY A 359 -20.16 7.70 -3.71
C GLY A 359 -19.29 8.53 -4.65
N ALA A 360 -18.04 8.13 -4.87
CA ALA A 360 -17.10 8.78 -5.79
C ALA A 360 -17.12 8.17 -7.20
N ALA A 361 -17.72 6.99 -7.34
CA ALA A 361 -17.78 6.27 -8.61
C ALA A 361 -19.14 5.64 -8.88
N VAL A 362 -19.39 5.30 -10.14
CA VAL A 362 -20.46 4.40 -10.56
C VAL A 362 -19.89 3.21 -11.31
N ARG A 363 -20.46 2.03 -11.10
CA ARG A 363 -20.04 0.82 -11.81
C ARG A 363 -20.83 0.62 -13.09
N CYS A 364 -20.14 0.32 -14.19
CA CYS A 364 -20.70 -0.05 -15.48
C CYS A 364 -20.41 -1.53 -15.73
N ASN A 365 -21.39 -2.40 -15.47
CA ASN A 365 -21.22 -3.85 -15.57
C ASN A 365 -21.22 -4.35 -17.02
N TYR A 366 -21.79 -3.58 -17.95
CA TYR A 366 -21.88 -3.92 -19.36
C TYR A 366 -21.26 -2.81 -20.20
N SER A 367 -20.22 -3.10 -20.96
CA SER A 367 -19.56 -2.11 -21.83
C SER A 367 -20.52 -1.42 -22.80
N THR A 368 -21.62 -2.09 -23.17
CA THR A 368 -22.67 -1.53 -24.04
C THR A 368 -23.47 -0.40 -23.40
N THR A 369 -23.44 -0.25 -22.07
CA THR A 369 -24.17 0.79 -21.33
C THR A 369 -23.29 1.94 -20.87
N VAL A 370 -22.01 1.97 -21.25
CA VAL A 370 -21.07 3.01 -20.79
C VAL A 370 -21.49 4.40 -21.27
N GLY A 371 -21.94 4.53 -22.54
CA GLY A 371 -22.48 5.79 -23.07
C GLY A 371 -23.66 6.29 -22.25
N TYR A 372 -24.63 5.43 -21.96
CA TYR A 372 -25.77 5.75 -21.10
C TYR A 372 -25.34 6.23 -19.70
N LYS A 373 -24.34 5.59 -19.09
CA LYS A 373 -23.82 6.02 -17.78
C LYS A 373 -23.21 7.41 -17.85
N ILE A 374 -22.41 7.69 -18.88
CA ILE A 374 -21.80 9.00 -19.10
C ILE A 374 -22.90 10.06 -19.32
N ASP A 375 -23.86 9.79 -20.21
CA ASP A 375 -24.95 10.71 -20.51
C ASP A 375 -25.79 11.06 -19.28
N THR A 376 -26.11 10.05 -18.47
CA THR A 376 -26.87 10.23 -17.23
C THR A 376 -26.11 11.11 -16.22
N LEU A 377 -24.79 10.96 -16.10
CA LEU A 377 -23.98 11.76 -15.18
C LEU A 377 -23.77 13.18 -15.69
N LEU A 378 -23.53 13.38 -16.99
CA LEU A 378 -23.35 14.70 -17.58
C LEU A 378 -24.67 15.51 -17.61
N ALA A 379 -25.82 14.82 -17.69
CA ALA A 379 -27.15 15.44 -17.61
C ALA A 379 -27.54 15.84 -16.18
N ASP A 380 -26.79 15.39 -15.16
CA ASP A 380 -27.04 15.71 -13.74
C ASP A 380 -25.79 16.35 -13.11
N PRO A 381 -25.59 17.65 -13.30
CA PRO A 381 -24.43 18.37 -12.75
C PRO A 381 -24.37 18.39 -11.22
N GLU A 382 -25.50 18.26 -10.53
CA GLU A 382 -25.53 18.23 -9.07
C GLU A 382 -24.95 16.91 -8.56
N ARG A 383 -25.39 15.81 -9.13
CA ARG A 383 -24.82 14.49 -8.83
C ARG A 383 -23.34 14.42 -9.15
N LEU A 384 -22.92 14.94 -10.30
CA LEU A 384 -21.51 14.93 -10.69
C LEU A 384 -20.65 15.74 -9.70
N ARG A 385 -21.14 16.92 -9.27
CA ARG A 385 -20.48 17.73 -8.24
C ARG A 385 -20.41 17.02 -6.88
N ALA A 386 -21.47 16.33 -6.48
CA ALA A 386 -21.48 15.53 -5.26
C ALA A 386 -20.44 14.38 -5.32
N MET A 387 -20.36 13.68 -6.44
CA MET A 387 -19.35 12.63 -6.67
C MET A 387 -17.92 13.21 -6.63
N ALA A 388 -17.68 14.38 -7.22
CA ALA A 388 -16.40 15.06 -7.17
C ALA A 388 -16.03 15.50 -5.74
N ALA A 389 -16.99 15.97 -4.95
CA ALA A 389 -16.79 16.29 -3.54
C ALA A 389 -16.42 15.04 -2.72
N ASN A 390 -17.08 13.91 -2.97
CA ASN A 390 -16.76 12.63 -2.35
C ASN A 390 -15.36 12.14 -2.74
N ALA A 391 -14.99 12.25 -4.02
CA ALA A 391 -13.66 11.91 -4.49
C ALA A 391 -12.59 12.72 -3.72
N ARG A 392 -12.75 14.03 -3.60
CA ARG A 392 -11.83 14.88 -2.82
C ARG A 392 -11.79 14.50 -1.33
N ARG A 393 -12.92 14.12 -0.75
CA ARG A 393 -13.01 13.73 0.67
C ARG A 393 -12.17 12.48 0.98
N ILE A 394 -12.20 11.49 0.11
CA ILE A 394 -11.44 10.24 0.30
C ILE A 394 -10.05 10.30 -0.32
N GLY A 395 -9.78 11.25 -1.21
CA GLY A 395 -8.48 11.45 -1.84
C GLY A 395 -7.37 11.78 -0.84
N ARG A 396 -6.17 11.28 -1.12
CA ARG A 396 -4.96 11.49 -0.30
C ARG A 396 -3.80 12.00 -1.18
N PRO A 397 -3.86 13.26 -1.65
CA PRO A 397 -2.85 13.79 -2.58
C PRO A 397 -1.44 13.81 -1.99
N ASP A 398 -1.31 13.93 -0.67
CA ASP A 398 -0.02 13.96 0.05
C ASP A 398 0.46 12.59 0.55
N ALA A 399 -0.14 11.49 0.08
CA ALA A 399 0.20 10.14 0.55
C ALA A 399 1.70 9.83 0.42
N GLY A 400 2.35 10.23 -0.68
CA GLY A 400 3.79 10.05 -0.88
C GLY A 400 4.63 10.77 0.18
N ARG A 401 4.30 12.03 0.48
CA ARG A 401 4.97 12.80 1.55
C ARG A 401 4.69 12.25 2.95
N THR A 402 3.46 11.78 3.18
CA THR A 402 3.08 11.14 4.45
C THR A 402 3.90 9.88 4.68
N VAL A 403 4.02 9.02 3.67
CA VAL A 403 4.85 7.80 3.74
C VAL A 403 6.31 8.16 3.97
N ALA A 404 6.87 9.09 3.19
CA ALA A 404 8.28 9.46 3.28
C ALA A 404 8.64 9.96 4.70
N LYS A 405 7.87 10.90 5.25
CA LYS A 405 8.09 11.44 6.60
C LYS A 405 7.93 10.39 7.68
N ALA A 406 6.83 9.67 7.68
CA ALA A 406 6.54 8.68 8.70
C ALA A 406 7.52 7.50 8.66
N ALA A 407 8.01 7.09 7.47
CA ALA A 407 9.02 6.04 7.37
C ALA A 407 10.35 6.45 8.01
N LEU A 408 10.73 7.74 7.97
CA LEU A 408 11.90 8.25 8.70
C LEU A 408 11.67 8.30 10.22
N GLU A 409 10.47 8.69 10.66
CA GLU A 409 10.14 8.75 12.09
C GLU A 409 10.20 7.38 12.76
N VAL A 410 9.90 6.31 12.02
CA VAL A 410 9.91 4.93 12.55
C VAL A 410 11.25 4.20 12.38
N LEU A 411 12.29 4.83 11.87
CA LEU A 411 13.61 4.22 11.66
C LEU A 411 14.19 3.59 12.94
N THR A 412 13.94 4.22 14.08
CA THR A 412 14.45 3.76 15.38
C THR A 412 13.55 2.72 16.04
N GLN A 413 12.37 2.47 15.49
CA GLN A 413 11.48 1.44 16.01
C GLN A 413 12.07 0.06 15.72
N PRO A 414 12.06 -0.87 16.68
CA PRO A 414 12.53 -2.22 16.45
C PRO A 414 11.67 -2.93 15.42
N LEU A 415 12.27 -3.84 14.65
CA LEU A 415 11.55 -4.71 13.75
C LEU A 415 10.52 -5.56 14.52
N TRP A 416 9.33 -5.67 13.97
CA TRP A 416 8.29 -6.50 14.57
C TRP A 416 8.23 -7.85 13.90
N ILE A 417 8.25 -8.89 14.63
CA ILE A 417 7.62 -10.20 14.65
C ILE A 417 8.48 -11.44 14.69
N SER A 418 8.01 -12.37 15.52
CA SER A 418 8.43 -13.77 15.61
C SER A 418 7.56 -14.69 14.73
N ARG A 419 8.01 -15.93 14.57
CA ARG A 419 7.29 -16.97 13.83
C ARG A 419 6.02 -17.45 14.54
N GLU A 420 5.97 -17.31 15.85
CA GLU A 420 4.82 -17.66 16.69
C GLU A 420 3.65 -16.71 16.47
N ALA A 421 3.93 -15.41 16.29
CA ALA A 421 2.92 -14.44 15.90
C ALA A 421 2.36 -14.72 14.50
N GLN A 422 3.21 -15.13 13.55
CA GLN A 422 2.74 -15.54 12.23
C GLN A 422 1.74 -16.71 12.32
N LYS A 423 2.03 -17.71 13.16
CA LYS A 423 1.10 -18.82 13.39
C LYS A 423 -0.18 -18.38 14.06
N ALA A 424 -0.09 -17.47 15.04
CA ALA A 424 -1.27 -16.93 15.70
C ALA A 424 -2.16 -16.15 14.71
N MET A 425 -1.56 -15.34 13.85
CA MET A 425 -2.27 -14.61 12.79
C MET A 425 -2.94 -15.55 11.79
N LEU A 426 -2.22 -16.60 11.34
CA LEU A 426 -2.78 -17.59 10.43
C LEU A 426 -3.97 -18.30 11.06
N SER A 427 -3.84 -18.75 12.32
CA SER A 427 -4.94 -19.39 13.06
C SER A 427 -6.14 -18.46 13.19
N ALA A 428 -5.94 -17.20 13.53
CA ALA A 428 -7.03 -16.23 13.64
C ALA A 428 -7.73 -15.98 12.29
N SER A 429 -6.94 -15.91 11.21
CA SER A 429 -7.47 -15.75 9.85
C SER A 429 -8.31 -16.95 9.41
N GLU A 430 -7.86 -18.17 9.71
CA GLU A 430 -8.60 -19.40 9.37
C GLU A 430 -9.89 -19.54 10.17
N GLU A 431 -9.90 -19.09 11.42
CA GLU A 431 -11.07 -19.15 12.31
C GLU A 431 -11.99 -17.94 12.17
N GLY A 432 -11.56 -16.91 11.43
CA GLY A 432 -12.30 -15.66 11.27
C GLY A 432 -12.47 -14.86 12.57
N ILE A 433 -11.54 -15.05 13.53
CA ILE A 433 -11.56 -14.36 14.82
C ILE A 433 -10.33 -13.44 14.98
N PRO A 434 -10.46 -12.30 15.66
CA PRO A 434 -9.33 -11.44 15.98
C PRO A 434 -8.27 -12.17 16.81
N VAL A 435 -7.00 -11.87 16.60
CA VAL A 435 -5.89 -12.46 17.38
C VAL A 435 -6.05 -12.18 18.89
N ALA A 436 -6.64 -11.05 19.25
CA ALA A 436 -6.92 -10.71 20.64
C ALA A 436 -7.86 -11.71 21.32
N ASP A 437 -8.74 -12.37 20.57
CA ASP A 437 -9.73 -13.32 21.06
C ASP A 437 -9.22 -14.77 21.06
N LEU A 438 -8.02 -15.01 20.52
CA LEU A 438 -7.37 -16.30 20.61
C LEU A 438 -7.10 -16.67 22.07
N PRO A 439 -7.15 -17.96 22.44
CA PRO A 439 -6.71 -18.45 23.74
C PRO A 439 -5.31 -17.93 24.11
N ALA A 440 -5.06 -17.65 25.38
CA ALA A 440 -3.81 -17.05 25.85
C ALA A 440 -2.56 -17.83 25.41
N GLU A 441 -2.66 -19.15 25.35
CA GLU A 441 -1.60 -20.04 24.89
C GLU A 441 -1.28 -19.93 23.39
N ARG A 442 -2.19 -19.37 22.59
CA ARG A 442 -2.02 -19.13 21.15
C ARG A 442 -1.59 -17.69 20.83
N ARG A 443 -1.65 -16.78 21.81
CA ARG A 443 -1.26 -15.36 21.63
C ARG A 443 0.19 -15.13 22.07
N LEU A 444 0.95 -14.38 21.25
CA LEU A 444 2.19 -13.81 21.71
C LEU A 444 1.92 -12.62 22.64
N ARG A 445 2.64 -12.56 23.72
CA ARG A 445 2.66 -11.38 24.58
C ARG A 445 3.72 -10.42 24.08
N THR A 446 3.31 -9.19 23.86
CA THR A 446 4.24 -8.09 23.57
C THR A 446 4.37 -7.24 24.81
N LEU A 447 5.59 -7.04 25.27
CA LEU A 447 5.92 -6.12 26.35
C LEU A 447 6.71 -4.96 25.75
N THR A 448 6.49 -3.76 26.28
CA THR A 448 7.29 -2.59 25.91
C THR A 448 8.35 -2.38 27.00
N ASP A 449 9.59 -2.34 26.60
CA ASP A 449 10.69 -1.98 27.51
C ASP A 449 10.52 -0.51 27.91
N PRO A 450 10.33 -0.22 29.21
CA PRO A 450 10.11 1.14 29.67
C PRO A 450 11.34 2.05 29.52
N ALA A 451 12.54 1.47 29.36
CA ALA A 451 13.77 2.24 29.25
C ALA A 451 14.07 2.67 27.80
N THR A 452 13.75 1.81 26.85
CA THR A 452 14.07 2.03 25.42
C THR A 452 12.86 2.29 24.56
N GLY A 453 11.64 2.01 25.04
CA GLY A 453 10.40 2.03 24.25
C GLY A 453 10.30 0.86 23.26
N ALA A 454 11.26 -0.06 23.29
CA ALA A 454 11.30 -1.19 22.39
C ALA A 454 10.20 -2.21 22.68
N SER A 455 9.61 -2.78 21.63
CA SER A 455 8.61 -3.84 21.78
C SER A 455 9.31 -5.20 21.89
N LEU A 456 9.09 -5.86 23.01
CA LEU A 456 9.65 -7.17 23.33
C LEU A 456 8.58 -8.25 23.09
N ALA A 457 8.85 -9.20 22.22
CA ALA A 457 8.00 -10.37 22.07
C ALA A 457 8.38 -11.42 23.12
N VAL A 458 7.42 -11.78 23.98
CA VAL A 458 7.60 -12.79 25.02
C VAL A 458 6.86 -14.06 24.64
N ALA A 459 7.62 -15.11 24.38
CA ALA A 459 7.06 -16.43 24.14
C ALA A 459 6.89 -17.18 25.46
N THR A 460 5.73 -17.79 25.66
CA THR A 460 5.46 -18.70 26.79
C THR A 460 5.99 -20.11 26.50
N GLU A 461 6.15 -20.92 27.52
CA GLU A 461 6.52 -22.33 27.35
C GLU A 461 5.54 -23.07 26.44
N ALA A 462 4.25 -22.83 26.57
CA ALA A 462 3.20 -23.42 25.72
C ALA A 462 3.35 -23.07 24.24
N GLN A 463 3.79 -21.85 23.94
CA GLN A 463 4.05 -21.42 22.57
C GLN A 463 5.33 -22.01 22.00
N LEU A 464 6.31 -22.33 22.84
CA LEU A 464 7.61 -22.85 22.42
C LEU A 464 7.65 -24.37 22.34
N ARG A 465 6.81 -25.06 23.10
CA ARG A 465 6.72 -26.53 23.12
C ARG A 465 6.49 -27.14 21.74
N PRO A 466 5.58 -26.62 20.88
CA PRO A 466 5.41 -27.12 19.51
C PRO A 466 6.65 -26.96 18.63
N LEU A 467 7.58 -26.07 19.00
CA LEU A 467 8.87 -25.89 18.33
C LEU A 467 9.95 -26.87 18.84
N GLY A 468 9.58 -27.78 19.73
CA GLY A 468 10.48 -28.78 20.30
C GLY A 468 11.33 -28.26 21.46
N VAL A 469 10.88 -27.22 22.13
CA VAL A 469 11.48 -26.70 23.36
C VAL A 469 11.00 -27.55 24.53
N THR A 470 11.93 -28.16 25.26
CA THR A 470 11.62 -29.19 26.26
C THR A 470 11.56 -28.67 27.70
N SER A 471 12.17 -27.56 28.02
CA SER A 471 12.11 -26.98 29.37
C SER A 471 12.55 -25.52 29.41
N TRP A 472 12.11 -24.80 30.43
CA TRP A 472 12.56 -23.46 30.82
C TRP A 472 13.51 -23.54 31.98
N SER A 473 14.76 -23.39 31.74
CA SER A 473 15.78 -23.27 32.77
C SER A 473 16.84 -22.26 32.31
N THR A 474 17.83 -22.02 33.12
CA THR A 474 18.99 -21.20 32.73
C THR A 474 19.73 -21.74 31.50
N SER A 475 19.40 -22.97 31.03
CA SER A 475 19.86 -23.54 29.77
C SER A 475 18.86 -24.57 29.26
N VAL A 476 18.21 -24.29 28.13
CA VAL A 476 17.24 -25.19 27.49
C VAL A 476 17.84 -25.72 26.21
N ARG A 477 17.68 -27.03 26.00
CA ARG A 477 18.06 -27.67 24.75
C ARG A 477 16.98 -27.40 23.71
N MET A 478 17.35 -26.74 22.63
CA MET A 478 16.44 -26.39 21.56
C MET A 478 16.82 -27.12 20.26
N PRO A 479 15.88 -27.76 19.55
CA PRO A 479 16.14 -28.35 18.26
C PRO A 479 16.67 -27.32 17.26
N ARG A 480 17.55 -27.76 16.34
CA ARG A 480 18.09 -26.86 15.28
C ARG A 480 17.01 -26.12 14.50
N LYS A 481 15.85 -26.75 14.28
CA LYS A 481 14.71 -26.15 13.59
C LYS A 481 14.10 -24.97 14.36
N ALA A 482 13.91 -25.14 15.66
CA ALA A 482 13.38 -24.09 16.54
C ALA A 482 14.37 -22.93 16.66
N LEU A 483 15.64 -23.25 16.71
CA LEU A 483 16.68 -22.25 16.81
C LEU A 483 16.89 -21.46 15.51
N ARG A 484 16.75 -22.09 14.35
CA ARG A 484 16.71 -21.38 13.08
C ARG A 484 15.56 -20.37 13.05
N ALA A 485 14.42 -20.72 13.63
CA ALA A 485 13.29 -19.80 13.77
C ALA A 485 13.62 -18.58 14.63
N LEU A 486 14.39 -18.76 15.71
CA LEU A 486 14.79 -17.68 16.62
C LEU A 486 16.04 -16.90 16.15
N ARG A 487 16.94 -17.55 15.41
CA ARG A 487 18.11 -16.91 14.77
C ARG A 487 17.74 -15.88 13.72
N TRP A 488 16.49 -15.82 13.32
CA TRP A 488 16.03 -14.87 12.32
C TRP A 488 15.73 -13.50 12.89
N GLN A 489 15.92 -13.32 14.18
CA GLN A 489 15.70 -12.03 14.81
C GLN A 489 16.87 -11.11 14.45
N PRO A 490 16.62 -9.94 13.82
CA PRO A 490 17.63 -8.90 13.70
C PRO A 490 18.07 -8.41 15.08
N ASP A 491 19.26 -7.86 15.17
CA ASP A 491 19.81 -7.41 16.44
C ASP A 491 18.99 -6.30 17.13
N ASN A 492 18.14 -5.63 16.36
CA ASN A 492 17.20 -4.61 16.84
C ASN A 492 15.78 -5.15 17.14
N LEU A 493 15.57 -6.44 17.10
CA LEU A 493 14.32 -7.07 17.53
C LEU A 493 14.49 -7.56 18.96
N ASP A 494 13.71 -6.98 19.84
CA ASP A 494 13.69 -7.35 21.25
C ASP A 494 12.83 -8.61 21.44
N LEU A 495 13.46 -9.77 21.32
CA LEU A 495 12.87 -11.03 21.73
C LEU A 495 13.30 -11.34 23.16
N VAL A 496 12.43 -11.15 24.11
CA VAL A 496 12.64 -11.65 25.48
C VAL A 496 12.17 -13.08 25.55
N VAL A 497 13.14 -13.97 25.60
CA VAL A 497 12.91 -15.35 25.96
C VAL A 497 13.25 -15.50 27.44
N THR A 498 12.28 -15.88 28.26
CA THR A 498 12.49 -16.11 29.68
C THR A 498 13.27 -17.41 29.87
N GLY A 499 14.56 -17.38 29.64
CA GLY A 499 15.42 -18.53 29.80
C GLY A 499 16.64 -18.52 28.89
N ARG A 500 17.59 -19.41 29.15
CA ARG A 500 18.76 -19.65 28.31
C ARG A 500 18.48 -20.83 27.38
N TRP A 501 18.76 -20.66 26.11
CA TRP A 501 18.46 -21.64 25.07
C TRP A 501 19.73 -22.30 24.55
N LEU A 502 19.66 -23.61 24.29
CA LEU A 502 20.73 -24.37 23.69
C LEU A 502 20.31 -24.90 22.31
N LEU A 503 21.11 -24.67 21.33
CA LEU A 503 20.94 -25.18 19.98
C LEU A 503 21.27 -26.64 19.88
N GLY A 504 20.35 -27.46 19.42
CA GLY A 504 20.47 -28.78 18.88
C GLY A 504 21.79 -29.58 19.15
N GLY A 505 22.14 -29.84 20.38
CA GLY A 505 23.39 -30.49 20.75
C GLY A 505 24.59 -29.58 20.96
N GLU A 506 24.59 -28.36 20.42
CA GLU A 506 25.59 -27.32 20.66
C GLU A 506 25.10 -26.34 21.70
N ARG A 507 25.99 -25.92 22.59
CA ARG A 507 25.68 -24.92 23.62
C ARG A 507 25.81 -23.53 23.04
N SER A 508 24.74 -23.01 22.47
CA SER A 508 24.64 -21.60 22.13
C SER A 508 23.65 -20.90 23.06
N ARG A 509 24.05 -19.76 23.58
CA ARG A 509 23.21 -18.94 24.43
C ARG A 509 22.48 -17.94 23.53
N ILE A 510 21.15 -17.97 23.57
CA ILE A 510 20.33 -16.93 23.01
C ILE A 510 19.90 -16.07 24.18
N PHE A 511 20.31 -14.83 24.18
CA PHE A 511 19.82 -13.84 25.13
C PHE A 511 18.68 -13.10 24.46
N GLY A 512 17.62 -12.87 25.18
CA GLY A 512 16.69 -11.84 24.85
C GLY A 512 17.48 -10.52 24.78
N LEU A 513 17.37 -9.84 23.70
CA LEU A 513 18.00 -8.54 23.55
C LEU A 513 17.22 -7.55 24.39
N THR A 514 17.92 -6.92 25.25
CA THR A 514 17.50 -5.69 25.91
C THR A 514 17.89 -4.51 25.04
#